data_2dcb97bd3a3acea8f68c6481aafedb53
#
_entry.id   2dcb97bd3a3acea8f68c6481aafedb53
#
_cell.length_a   1.000
_cell.length_b   1.000
_cell.length_c   1.000
_cell.angle_alpha   90.00
_cell.angle_beta   90.00
_cell.angle_gamma   90.00
#
_symmetry.space_group_name_H-M   'P 1'
#
loop_
_entity.id
_entity.type
_entity.pdbx_description
1 polymer ?
#
loop_
_entity_poly.entity_id
_entity_poly.type
_entity_poly.pdbx_seq_one_letter_code
_entity_poly.pdbx_strand_id
1 'polypeptide(L)'
;MKTYNDLYLNTRNMLKRSGVEAYAQEARILVACAADKTVTQLLRDLNLYTTPAVENTVTDYLARRLRGEPVAYITGTWEFYGLPMKVNADVLIPRPDTETLVDAVKEVLVGYKMDARVLDLCCGSGCITCAVGHELPATKLVAVDLSASALEICRANIAMNRLSSRVICMQADATASPPLGIGTFDVIASNPPYVKSGEIQTLDRSVRDYEPIWALDGGKDGLRFYKAIIKYWKSLLRPEGALIFEVGENQADDVCDMLMAAGFASCAVRKDARGVERVVIGRI
;
A
#
# COMPACT_ATOMS: atom_id res chain seq x y z
N MET A 1 16.34 25.16 26.63
CA MET A 1 15.55 25.02 25.38
C MET A 1 16.46 24.43 24.32
N LYS A 2 16.03 23.39 23.64
CA LYS A 2 16.77 22.77 22.54
C LYS A 2 16.35 23.42 21.23
N THR A 3 17.24 23.44 20.25
CA THR A 3 16.85 23.74 18.87
C THR A 3 16.26 22.52 18.18
N TYR A 4 15.58 22.71 17.03
CA TYR A 4 15.14 21.57 16.20
C TYR A 4 16.34 20.75 15.74
N ASN A 5 17.50 21.37 15.50
CA ASN A 5 18.73 20.66 15.15
C ASN A 5 19.21 19.75 16.29
N ASP A 6 19.22 20.25 17.54
CA ASP A 6 19.61 19.43 18.69
C ASP A 6 18.68 18.23 18.84
N LEU A 7 17.38 18.43 18.67
CA LEU A 7 16.38 17.38 18.77
C LEU A 7 16.54 16.34 17.66
N TYR A 8 16.74 16.81 16.41
CA TYR A 8 17.01 15.93 15.27
C TYR A 8 18.29 15.11 15.46
N LEU A 9 19.40 15.74 15.84
CA LEU A 9 20.70 15.06 16.03
C LEU A 9 20.63 14.02 17.15
N ASN A 10 19.95 14.34 18.24
CA ASN A 10 19.75 13.40 19.33
C ASN A 10 18.93 12.18 18.86
N THR A 11 17.77 12.41 18.25
CA THR A 11 16.89 11.36 17.71
C THR A 11 17.64 10.48 16.70
N ARG A 12 18.33 11.10 15.75
CA ARG A 12 19.15 10.41 14.75
C ARG A 12 20.21 9.51 15.38
N ASN A 13 20.93 10.04 16.38
CA ASN A 13 22.00 9.28 17.04
C ASN A 13 21.44 8.07 17.83
N MET A 14 20.29 8.21 18.47
CA MET A 14 19.64 7.12 19.19
C MET A 14 19.17 6.03 18.24
N LEU A 15 18.51 6.38 17.13
CA LEU A 15 18.10 5.42 16.10
C LEU A 15 19.31 4.71 15.48
N LYS A 16 20.38 5.44 15.18
CA LYS A 16 21.62 4.85 14.65
C LYS A 16 22.24 3.83 15.61
N ARG A 17 22.32 4.16 16.89
CA ARG A 17 22.85 3.24 17.94
C ARG A 17 22.02 1.97 18.11
N SER A 18 20.73 2.06 17.80
CA SER A 18 19.78 0.92 17.85
C SER A 18 19.72 0.13 16.55
N GLY A 19 20.61 0.39 15.57
CA GLY A 19 20.71 -0.38 14.35
C GLY A 19 19.65 -0.06 13.28
N VAL A 20 18.91 1.05 13.42
CA VAL A 20 17.94 1.46 12.40
C VAL A 20 18.68 1.93 11.15
N GLU A 21 18.48 1.28 10.01
CA GLU A 21 19.19 1.59 8.76
C GLU A 21 18.86 3.00 8.24
N ALA A 22 17.58 3.33 8.17
CA ALA A 22 17.08 4.63 7.67
C ALA A 22 17.11 5.74 8.76
N TYR A 23 17.95 5.61 9.78
CA TYR A 23 17.97 6.43 10.99
C TYR A 23 17.90 7.94 10.75
N ALA A 24 18.55 8.44 9.70
CA ALA A 24 18.60 9.87 9.41
C ALA A 24 17.28 10.39 8.80
N GLN A 25 16.67 9.60 7.93
CA GLN A 25 15.38 9.91 7.33
C GLN A 25 14.26 9.79 8.38
N GLU A 26 14.23 8.69 9.12
CA GLU A 26 13.24 8.46 10.17
C GLU A 26 13.28 9.56 11.25
N ALA A 27 14.47 9.97 11.69
CA ALA A 27 14.60 11.07 12.65
C ALA A 27 14.00 12.40 12.13
N ARG A 28 14.18 12.72 10.84
CA ARG A 28 13.56 13.90 10.24
C ARG A 28 12.04 13.81 10.25
N ILE A 29 11.51 12.66 9.85
CA ILE A 29 10.06 12.41 9.80
C ILE A 29 9.46 12.55 11.20
N LEU A 30 10.03 11.88 12.21
CA LEU A 30 9.52 11.91 13.58
C LEU A 30 9.55 13.33 14.17
N VAL A 31 10.66 14.07 14.00
CA VAL A 31 10.76 15.44 14.52
C VAL A 31 9.85 16.41 13.76
N ALA A 32 9.75 16.28 12.45
CA ALA A 32 8.87 17.11 11.63
C ALA A 32 7.40 16.89 12.02
N CYS A 33 6.97 15.63 12.11
CA CYS A 33 5.61 15.28 12.49
C CYS A 33 5.26 15.77 13.91
N ALA A 34 6.15 15.59 14.88
CA ALA A 34 5.94 16.07 16.26
C ALA A 34 5.80 17.60 16.34
N ALA A 35 6.39 18.32 15.38
CA ALA A 35 6.34 19.77 15.30
C ALA A 35 5.24 20.32 14.38
N ASP A 36 4.38 19.43 13.84
CA ASP A 36 3.38 19.78 12.82
C ASP A 36 3.99 20.54 11.62
N LYS A 37 5.13 20.01 11.13
CA LYS A 37 5.89 20.57 10.01
C LYS A 37 6.12 19.52 8.93
N THR A 38 6.27 19.98 7.70
CA THR A 38 6.89 19.13 6.67
C THR A 38 8.39 18.98 6.92
N VAL A 39 9.02 17.96 6.36
CA VAL A 39 10.48 17.77 6.45
C VAL A 39 11.22 18.99 5.89
N THR A 40 10.73 19.59 4.81
CA THR A 40 11.31 20.82 4.23
C THR A 40 11.22 22.00 5.18
N GLN A 41 10.09 22.18 5.87
CA GLN A 41 9.94 23.22 6.89
C GLN A 41 10.86 22.97 8.08
N LEU A 42 10.98 21.73 8.55
CA LEU A 42 11.91 21.36 9.60
C LEU A 42 13.35 21.74 9.23
N LEU A 43 13.79 21.39 8.01
CA LEU A 43 15.16 21.66 7.55
C LEU A 43 15.46 23.17 7.46
N ARG A 44 14.47 23.99 7.08
CA ARG A 44 14.60 25.46 7.09
C ARG A 44 14.71 26.02 8.51
N ASP A 45 13.98 25.42 9.45
CA ASP A 45 13.78 25.94 10.81
C ASP A 45 14.73 25.31 11.85
N LEU A 46 15.78 24.59 11.45
CA LEU A 46 16.69 23.83 12.33
C LEU A 46 17.27 24.65 13.48
N ASN A 47 17.56 25.93 13.26
CA ASN A 47 18.16 26.82 14.25
C ASN A 47 17.13 27.45 15.21
N LEU A 48 15.83 27.24 14.99
CA LEU A 48 14.79 27.74 15.88
C LEU A 48 14.68 26.85 17.12
N TYR A 49 14.23 27.45 18.23
CA TYR A 49 13.99 26.70 19.46
C TYR A 49 12.70 25.88 19.39
N THR A 50 12.74 24.71 20.02
CA THR A 50 11.58 23.83 20.19
C THR A 50 10.75 24.24 21.41
N THR A 51 9.57 23.65 21.54
CA THR A 51 8.75 23.76 22.75
C THR A 51 8.84 22.48 23.58
N PRO A 52 8.58 22.53 24.90
CA PRO A 52 8.51 21.33 25.74
C PRO A 52 7.50 20.29 25.22
N ALA A 53 6.40 20.74 24.62
CA ALA A 53 5.40 19.85 24.02
C ALA A 53 6.00 19.04 22.86
N VAL A 54 6.70 19.69 21.93
CA VAL A 54 7.40 19.01 20.81
C VAL A 54 8.47 18.05 21.33
N GLU A 55 9.28 18.47 22.33
CA GLU A 55 10.32 17.64 22.91
C GLU A 55 9.73 16.34 23.51
N ASN A 56 8.61 16.46 24.23
CA ASN A 56 7.91 15.32 24.82
C ASN A 56 7.33 14.38 23.75
N THR A 57 6.70 14.94 22.72
CA THR A 57 6.15 14.15 21.59
C THR A 57 7.26 13.38 20.86
N VAL A 58 8.40 14.01 20.57
CA VAL A 58 9.55 13.33 19.95
C VAL A 58 10.08 12.22 20.86
N THR A 59 10.11 12.45 22.17
CA THR A 59 10.55 11.42 23.13
C THR A 59 9.65 10.20 23.10
N ASP A 60 8.32 10.40 23.06
CA ASP A 60 7.35 9.30 22.92
C ASP A 60 7.50 8.59 21.57
N TYR A 61 7.55 9.32 20.48
CA TYR A 61 7.75 8.75 19.13
C TYR A 61 9.02 7.91 19.05
N LEU A 62 10.13 8.43 19.60
CA LEU A 62 11.38 7.71 19.63
C LEU A 62 11.28 6.43 20.48
N ALA A 63 10.63 6.49 21.64
CA ALA A 63 10.43 5.32 22.50
C ALA A 63 9.59 4.25 21.79
N ARG A 64 8.55 4.61 21.04
CA ARG A 64 7.74 3.71 20.22
C ARG A 64 8.60 3.07 19.13
N ARG A 65 9.36 3.89 18.39
CA ARG A 65 10.24 3.40 17.31
C ARG A 65 11.32 2.43 17.81
N LEU A 66 11.91 2.70 18.96
CA LEU A 66 12.90 1.83 19.57
C LEU A 66 12.34 0.48 20.05
N ARG A 67 11.03 0.39 20.26
CA ARG A 67 10.32 -0.88 20.49
C ARG A 67 10.07 -1.66 19.18
N GLY A 68 10.33 -1.06 18.01
CA GLY A 68 10.16 -1.67 16.69
C GLY A 68 8.95 -1.16 15.92
N GLU A 69 8.14 -0.27 16.47
CA GLU A 69 6.95 0.26 15.80
C GLU A 69 7.33 1.03 14.53
N PRO A 70 6.67 0.78 13.37
CA PRO A 70 6.94 1.49 12.12
C PRO A 70 6.71 2.99 12.24
N VAL A 71 7.59 3.78 11.62
CA VAL A 71 7.46 5.26 11.59
C VAL A 71 6.10 5.68 11.04
N ALA A 72 5.61 5.01 10.01
CA ALA A 72 4.31 5.30 9.41
C ALA A 72 3.15 5.20 10.43
N TYR A 73 3.17 4.19 11.32
CA TYR A 73 2.15 4.06 12.36
C TYR A 73 2.33 5.05 13.51
N ILE A 74 3.58 5.39 13.83
CA ILE A 74 3.88 6.41 14.85
C ILE A 74 3.34 7.77 14.43
N THR A 75 3.53 8.13 13.16
CA THR A 75 3.10 9.42 12.61
C THR A 75 1.64 9.41 12.11
N GLY A 76 1.07 8.22 11.89
CA GLY A 76 -0.28 8.04 11.34
C GLY A 76 -0.41 8.43 9.86
N THR A 77 0.69 8.78 9.20
CA THR A 77 0.72 9.24 7.81
C THR A 77 1.89 8.63 7.06
N TRP A 78 1.69 8.39 5.76
CA TRP A 78 2.71 7.90 4.84
C TRP A 78 2.57 8.59 3.49
N GLU A 79 3.52 8.42 2.61
CA GLU A 79 3.44 8.87 1.23
C GLU A 79 3.41 7.67 0.30
N PHE A 80 2.55 7.69 -0.70
CA PHE A 80 2.49 6.69 -1.76
C PHE A 80 2.12 7.37 -3.07
N TYR A 81 2.92 7.15 -4.10
CA TYR A 81 2.73 7.75 -5.43
C TYR A 81 2.58 9.28 -5.39
N GLY A 82 3.36 9.96 -4.52
CA GLY A 82 3.28 11.40 -4.28
C GLY A 82 2.03 11.87 -3.51
N LEU A 83 1.17 10.94 -3.07
CA LEU A 83 -0.07 11.26 -2.35
C LEU A 83 0.08 11.02 -0.84
N PRO A 84 -0.48 11.91 0.00
CA PRO A 84 -0.53 11.66 1.44
C PRO A 84 -1.57 10.56 1.74
N MET A 85 -1.18 9.61 2.58
CA MET A 85 -2.00 8.48 3.00
C MET A 85 -2.06 8.41 4.54
N LYS A 86 -3.25 8.26 5.10
CA LYS A 86 -3.43 7.83 6.49
C LYS A 86 -3.17 6.34 6.59
N VAL A 87 -2.46 5.95 7.64
CA VAL A 87 -2.17 4.54 7.94
C VAL A 87 -2.22 4.30 9.45
N ASN A 88 -2.58 3.10 9.84
CA ASN A 88 -2.54 2.59 11.22
C ASN A 88 -2.36 1.06 11.19
N ALA A 89 -2.41 0.42 12.34
CA ALA A 89 -2.23 -1.03 12.47
C ALA A 89 -3.34 -1.90 11.82
N ASP A 90 -4.38 -1.29 11.24
CA ASP A 90 -5.45 -2.00 10.52
C ASP A 90 -5.14 -2.21 9.03
N VAL A 91 -4.08 -1.59 8.50
CA VAL A 91 -3.73 -1.66 7.07
C VAL A 91 -2.24 -1.89 6.88
N LEU A 92 -1.89 -2.60 5.81
CA LEU A 92 -0.50 -2.69 5.35
C LEU A 92 0.02 -1.28 5.02
N ILE A 93 1.23 -0.95 5.44
CA ILE A 93 1.90 0.29 5.04
C ILE A 93 2.18 0.21 3.54
N PRO A 94 1.74 1.19 2.72
CA PRO A 94 2.01 1.18 1.28
C PRO A 94 3.51 1.06 0.98
N ARG A 95 3.86 0.17 0.04
CA ARG A 95 5.24 -0.10 -0.35
C ARG A 95 5.57 0.60 -1.68
N PRO A 96 6.78 1.10 -1.85
CA PRO A 96 7.21 1.68 -3.15
C PRO A 96 7.08 0.69 -4.31
N ASP A 97 7.29 -0.61 -4.06
CA ASP A 97 7.19 -1.65 -5.09
C ASP A 97 5.77 -1.73 -5.69
N THR A 98 4.74 -1.43 -4.88
CA THR A 98 3.33 -1.39 -5.31
C THR A 98 3.04 -0.26 -6.32
N GLU A 99 3.91 0.75 -6.44
CA GLU A 99 3.77 1.80 -7.46
C GLU A 99 3.87 1.21 -8.88
N THR A 100 4.62 0.11 -9.05
CA THR A 100 4.67 -0.65 -10.29
C THR A 100 3.30 -1.20 -10.72
N LEU A 101 2.45 -1.57 -9.74
CA LEU A 101 1.08 -2.01 -10.02
C LEU A 101 0.22 -0.86 -10.54
N VAL A 102 0.37 0.34 -9.97
CA VAL A 102 -0.34 1.55 -10.45
C VAL A 102 0.07 1.87 -11.89
N ASP A 103 1.38 1.83 -12.19
CA ASP A 103 1.88 2.05 -13.54
C ASP A 103 1.36 1.01 -14.54
N ALA A 104 1.27 -0.26 -14.13
CA ALA A 104 0.69 -1.31 -14.95
C ALA A 104 -0.81 -1.07 -15.24
N VAL A 105 -1.59 -0.60 -14.27
CA VAL A 105 -2.99 -0.20 -14.48
C VAL A 105 -3.09 0.96 -15.48
N LYS A 106 -2.24 1.98 -15.34
CA LYS A 106 -2.17 3.11 -16.29
C LYS A 106 -1.84 2.64 -17.69
N GLU A 107 -0.80 1.79 -17.84
CA GLU A 107 -0.38 1.22 -19.14
C GLU A 107 -1.53 0.47 -19.82
N VAL A 108 -2.26 -0.35 -19.08
CA VAL A 108 -3.40 -1.11 -19.60
C VAL A 108 -4.52 -0.19 -20.07
N LEU A 109 -4.76 0.92 -19.37
CA LEU A 109 -5.84 1.86 -19.66
C LEU A 109 -5.45 2.98 -20.66
N VAL A 110 -4.18 3.03 -21.12
CA VAL A 110 -3.78 3.95 -22.20
C VAL A 110 -4.60 3.66 -23.46
N GLY A 111 -5.33 4.67 -23.94
CA GLY A 111 -6.20 4.54 -25.13
C GLY A 111 -7.62 4.02 -24.82
N TYR A 112 -7.93 3.66 -23.57
CA TYR A 112 -9.31 3.38 -23.16
C TYR A 112 -10.16 4.65 -23.18
N LYS A 113 -11.44 4.47 -23.56
CA LYS A 113 -12.42 5.56 -23.57
C LYS A 113 -12.61 6.15 -22.16
N MET A 114 -12.99 7.41 -22.10
CA MET A 114 -13.51 8.05 -20.88
C MET A 114 -14.61 7.14 -20.31
N ASP A 115 -14.48 6.66 -19.07
CA ASP A 115 -15.40 5.75 -18.32
C ASP A 115 -14.81 4.37 -17.96
N ALA A 116 -13.51 4.18 -18.00
CA ALA A 116 -12.90 2.94 -17.52
C ALA A 116 -13.32 2.66 -16.06
N ARG A 117 -13.62 1.41 -15.78
CA ARG A 117 -13.94 0.94 -14.43
C ARG A 117 -12.81 0.05 -13.91
N VAL A 118 -12.28 0.41 -12.75
CA VAL A 118 -11.22 -0.36 -12.08
C VAL A 118 -11.75 -0.89 -10.75
N LEU A 119 -11.45 -2.16 -10.48
CA LEU A 119 -11.67 -2.81 -9.19
C LEU A 119 -10.31 -3.00 -8.52
N ASP A 120 -10.18 -2.53 -7.28
CA ASP A 120 -9.04 -2.74 -6.40
C ASP A 120 -9.45 -3.75 -5.33
N LEU A 121 -8.95 -4.98 -5.43
CA LEU A 121 -9.21 -6.08 -4.48
C LEU A 121 -8.10 -6.17 -3.44
N CYS A 122 -8.47 -6.39 -2.18
CA CYS A 122 -7.57 -6.31 -1.03
C CYS A 122 -6.97 -4.89 -0.91
N CYS A 123 -7.84 -3.87 -0.99
CA CYS A 123 -7.42 -2.48 -1.14
C CYS A 123 -6.69 -1.91 0.07
N GLY A 124 -6.81 -2.50 1.27
CA GLY A 124 -6.14 -2.05 2.48
C GLY A 124 -6.37 -0.57 2.78
N SER A 125 -5.31 0.22 2.76
CA SER A 125 -5.37 1.68 2.93
C SER A 125 -6.02 2.41 1.75
N GLY A 126 -6.27 1.74 0.61
CA GLY A 126 -6.75 2.33 -0.63
C GLY A 126 -5.66 3.07 -1.42
N CYS A 127 -4.39 2.75 -1.21
CA CYS A 127 -3.28 3.45 -1.87
C CYS A 127 -3.31 3.29 -3.40
N ILE A 128 -3.55 2.07 -3.90
CA ILE A 128 -3.73 1.80 -5.34
C ILE A 128 -4.94 2.57 -5.87
N THR A 129 -6.10 2.45 -5.19
CA THR A 129 -7.31 3.19 -5.53
C THR A 129 -7.07 4.69 -5.64
N CYS A 130 -6.39 5.29 -4.64
CA CYS A 130 -6.10 6.72 -4.62
C CYS A 130 -5.15 7.13 -5.74
N ALA A 131 -4.07 6.38 -5.96
CA ALA A 131 -3.09 6.69 -7.00
C ALA A 131 -3.71 6.57 -8.40
N VAL A 132 -4.41 5.46 -8.70
CA VAL A 132 -5.11 5.29 -9.98
C VAL A 132 -6.16 6.38 -10.19
N GLY A 133 -6.94 6.71 -9.16
CA GLY A 133 -7.95 7.76 -9.25
C GLY A 133 -7.37 9.16 -9.44
N HIS A 134 -6.18 9.44 -8.92
CA HIS A 134 -5.47 10.71 -9.13
C HIS A 134 -4.94 10.81 -10.56
N GLU A 135 -4.26 9.76 -11.02
CA GLU A 135 -3.61 9.70 -12.34
C GLU A 135 -4.61 9.62 -13.50
N LEU A 136 -5.76 8.97 -13.28
CA LEU A 136 -6.78 8.73 -14.30
C LEU A 136 -8.12 9.38 -13.90
N PRO A 137 -8.28 10.71 -14.10
CA PRO A 137 -9.43 11.46 -13.57
C PRO A 137 -10.81 11.02 -14.10
N ALA A 138 -10.87 10.37 -15.26
CA ALA A 138 -12.12 9.88 -15.86
C ALA A 138 -12.53 8.48 -15.34
N THR A 139 -11.67 7.80 -14.59
CA THR A 139 -11.88 6.42 -14.13
C THR A 139 -12.84 6.36 -12.94
N LYS A 140 -13.75 5.39 -12.94
CA LYS A 140 -14.59 5.00 -11.80
C LYS A 140 -13.96 3.82 -11.08
N LEU A 141 -13.88 3.87 -9.76
CA LEU A 141 -13.20 2.85 -8.97
C LEU A 141 -14.14 2.19 -7.96
N VAL A 142 -13.88 0.92 -7.72
CA VAL A 142 -14.46 0.16 -6.61
C VAL A 142 -13.29 -0.39 -5.81
N ALA A 143 -13.25 -0.07 -4.52
CA ALA A 143 -12.25 -0.57 -3.57
C ALA A 143 -12.90 -1.63 -2.69
N VAL A 144 -12.32 -2.82 -2.65
CA VAL A 144 -12.87 -3.97 -1.91
C VAL A 144 -11.84 -4.48 -0.92
N ASP A 145 -12.26 -4.65 0.33
CA ASP A 145 -11.48 -5.32 1.37
C ASP A 145 -12.39 -6.16 2.28
N LEU A 146 -11.83 -7.18 2.90
CA LEU A 146 -12.53 -7.98 3.90
C LEU A 146 -12.67 -7.22 5.23
N SER A 147 -11.67 -6.41 5.59
CA SER A 147 -11.58 -5.68 6.85
C SER A 147 -12.41 -4.40 6.81
N ALA A 148 -13.40 -4.30 7.69
CA ALA A 148 -14.19 -3.06 7.85
C ALA A 148 -13.31 -1.90 8.33
N SER A 149 -12.34 -2.15 9.23
CA SER A 149 -11.40 -1.13 9.73
C SER A 149 -10.44 -0.66 8.64
N ALA A 150 -9.96 -1.55 7.75
CA ALA A 150 -9.18 -1.14 6.58
C ALA A 150 -10.01 -0.23 5.66
N LEU A 151 -11.28 -0.56 5.42
CA LEU A 151 -12.18 0.29 4.62
C LEU A 151 -12.48 1.66 5.25
N GLU A 152 -12.42 1.79 6.57
CA GLU A 152 -12.51 3.11 7.23
C GLU A 152 -11.29 3.97 6.87
N ILE A 153 -10.09 3.42 6.92
CA ILE A 153 -8.85 4.08 6.50
C ILE A 153 -8.90 4.40 5.01
N CYS A 154 -9.33 3.45 4.18
CA CYS A 154 -9.49 3.64 2.73
C CYS A 154 -10.43 4.82 2.43
N ARG A 155 -11.61 4.89 3.06
CA ARG A 155 -12.55 6.02 2.90
C ARG A 155 -11.94 7.35 3.33
N ALA A 156 -11.19 7.37 4.43
CA ALA A 156 -10.49 8.57 4.88
C ALA A 156 -9.46 9.05 3.86
N ASN A 157 -8.71 8.13 3.24
CA ASN A 157 -7.73 8.42 2.21
C ASN A 157 -8.39 8.91 0.91
N ILE A 158 -9.47 8.28 0.48
CA ILE A 158 -10.29 8.71 -0.67
C ILE A 158 -10.80 10.14 -0.46
N ALA A 159 -11.32 10.45 0.73
CA ALA A 159 -11.82 11.78 1.04
C ALA A 159 -10.68 12.82 1.07
N MET A 160 -9.55 12.50 1.70
CA MET A 160 -8.37 13.35 1.78
C MET A 160 -7.82 13.69 0.39
N ASN A 161 -7.84 12.72 -0.54
CA ASN A 161 -7.37 12.88 -1.92
C ASN A 161 -8.49 13.32 -2.89
N ARG A 162 -9.67 13.74 -2.39
CA ARG A 162 -10.79 14.33 -3.15
C ARG A 162 -11.39 13.40 -4.23
N LEU A 163 -11.44 12.10 -3.94
CA LEU A 163 -11.90 11.07 -4.87
C LEU A 163 -13.31 10.53 -4.57
N SER A 164 -13.99 11.03 -3.53
CA SER A 164 -15.26 10.48 -3.00
C SER A 164 -16.40 10.40 -4.04
N SER A 165 -16.38 11.23 -5.09
CA SER A 165 -17.41 11.21 -6.14
C SER A 165 -17.22 10.07 -7.16
N ARG A 166 -16.08 9.39 -7.17
CA ARG A 166 -15.70 8.40 -8.19
C ARG A 166 -15.31 7.03 -7.63
N VAL A 167 -15.28 6.90 -6.31
CA VAL A 167 -14.84 5.67 -5.63
C VAL A 167 -15.96 5.14 -4.74
N ILE A 168 -16.25 3.85 -4.87
CA ILE A 168 -17.16 3.10 -3.98
C ILE A 168 -16.30 2.13 -3.16
N CYS A 169 -16.44 2.15 -1.83
CA CYS A 169 -15.83 1.15 -0.94
C CYS A 169 -16.86 0.08 -0.56
N MET A 170 -16.50 -1.17 -0.73
CA MET A 170 -17.38 -2.32 -0.46
C MET A 170 -16.64 -3.36 0.37
N GLN A 171 -17.30 -3.91 1.38
CA GLN A 171 -16.76 -5.03 2.14
C GLN A 171 -17.09 -6.35 1.44
N ALA A 172 -16.07 -7.12 1.07
CA ALA A 172 -16.23 -8.46 0.55
C ALA A 172 -14.93 -9.28 0.71
N ASP A 173 -15.08 -10.60 0.66
CA ASP A 173 -13.97 -11.54 0.72
C ASP A 173 -13.48 -11.85 -0.70
N ALA A 174 -12.23 -11.48 -1.01
CA ALA A 174 -11.59 -11.76 -2.29
C ALA A 174 -11.44 -13.28 -2.56
N THR A 175 -11.53 -14.12 -1.52
CA THR A 175 -11.48 -15.59 -1.65
C THR A 175 -12.85 -16.24 -1.87
N ALA A 176 -13.92 -15.45 -1.94
CA ALA A 176 -15.29 -15.89 -2.17
C ALA A 176 -15.87 -15.29 -3.46
N SER A 177 -17.09 -15.71 -3.81
CA SER A 177 -17.81 -15.15 -4.95
C SER A 177 -18.09 -13.66 -4.74
N PRO A 178 -17.98 -12.83 -5.80
CA PRO A 178 -18.24 -11.40 -5.70
C PRO A 178 -19.70 -11.10 -5.30
N PRO A 179 -19.94 -9.98 -4.62
CA PRO A 179 -21.28 -9.51 -4.31
C PRO A 179 -22.11 -9.29 -5.58
N LEU A 180 -23.41 -9.62 -5.51
CA LEU A 180 -24.34 -9.39 -6.61
C LEU A 180 -24.43 -7.88 -6.93
N GLY A 181 -24.45 -7.54 -8.21
CA GLY A 181 -24.63 -6.16 -8.66
C GLY A 181 -23.38 -5.30 -8.63
N ILE A 182 -22.19 -5.83 -8.29
CA ILE A 182 -20.93 -5.06 -8.30
C ILE A 182 -20.57 -4.53 -9.70
N GLY A 183 -21.07 -5.21 -10.75
CA GLY A 183 -20.87 -4.84 -12.16
C GLY A 183 -19.58 -5.42 -12.75
N THR A 184 -19.22 -4.93 -13.96
CA THR A 184 -18.02 -5.40 -14.69
C THR A 184 -16.97 -4.32 -14.78
N PHE A 185 -15.70 -4.72 -15.02
CA PHE A 185 -14.51 -3.89 -14.93
C PHE A 185 -13.61 -4.06 -16.15
N ASP A 186 -12.94 -3.00 -16.53
CA ASP A 186 -11.90 -3.01 -17.56
C ASP A 186 -10.57 -3.52 -16.96
N VAL A 187 -10.34 -3.22 -15.67
CA VAL A 187 -9.18 -3.72 -14.92
C VAL A 187 -9.64 -4.19 -13.53
N ILE A 188 -9.14 -5.34 -13.12
CA ILE A 188 -9.15 -5.80 -11.73
C ILE A 188 -7.68 -5.79 -11.28
N ALA A 189 -7.35 -4.95 -10.31
CA ALA A 189 -6.03 -4.87 -9.72
C ALA A 189 -6.07 -5.43 -8.29
N SER A 190 -4.99 -6.07 -7.85
CA SER A 190 -4.88 -6.54 -6.47
C SER A 190 -3.42 -6.63 -6.03
N ASN A 191 -3.15 -6.14 -4.83
CA ASN A 191 -1.98 -6.52 -4.03
C ASN A 191 -2.48 -7.43 -2.90
N PRO A 192 -2.70 -8.72 -3.15
CA PRO A 192 -3.26 -9.63 -2.16
C PRO A 192 -2.18 -10.12 -1.19
N PRO A 193 -2.55 -10.65 -0.02
CA PRO A 193 -1.61 -11.34 0.85
C PRO A 193 -0.91 -12.49 0.13
N TYR A 194 0.43 -12.50 0.11
CA TYR A 194 1.23 -13.46 -0.66
C TYR A 194 2.38 -14.10 0.12
N VAL A 195 2.61 -13.70 1.37
CA VAL A 195 3.65 -14.31 2.20
C VAL A 195 3.23 -15.72 2.59
N LYS A 196 4.12 -16.71 2.43
CA LYS A 196 3.83 -18.06 2.89
C LYS A 196 3.69 -18.08 4.41
N SER A 197 2.68 -18.77 4.93
CA SER A 197 2.40 -18.82 6.38
C SER A 197 3.63 -19.20 7.21
N GLY A 198 4.50 -20.09 6.69
CA GLY A 198 5.73 -20.53 7.36
C GLY A 198 6.84 -19.46 7.37
N GLU A 199 6.78 -18.46 6.51
CA GLU A 199 7.79 -17.40 6.37
C GLU A 199 7.45 -16.15 7.20
N ILE A 200 6.22 -16.02 7.70
CA ILE A 200 5.78 -14.83 8.47
C ILE A 200 6.69 -14.57 9.68
N GLN A 201 7.14 -15.62 10.36
CA GLN A 201 8.02 -15.48 11.54
C GLN A 201 9.42 -15.00 11.19
N THR A 202 9.84 -15.07 9.94
CA THR A 202 11.16 -14.61 9.46
C THR A 202 11.15 -13.17 8.95
N LEU A 203 9.96 -12.55 8.85
CA LEU A 203 9.82 -11.16 8.43
C LEU A 203 10.50 -10.21 9.42
N ASP A 204 10.86 -9.02 8.93
CA ASP A 204 11.32 -7.95 9.80
C ASP A 204 10.35 -7.73 10.96
N ARG A 205 10.90 -7.44 12.13
CA ARG A 205 10.13 -7.26 13.36
C ARG A 205 9.06 -6.17 13.23
N SER A 206 9.35 -5.11 12.51
CA SER A 206 8.41 -4.00 12.30
C SER A 206 7.20 -4.42 11.47
N VAL A 207 7.36 -5.39 10.57
CA VAL A 207 6.28 -5.98 9.78
C VAL A 207 5.55 -7.04 10.60
N ARG A 208 6.29 -8.05 11.09
CA ARG A 208 5.73 -9.20 11.78
C ARG A 208 4.91 -8.86 13.02
N ASP A 209 5.40 -7.93 13.86
CA ASP A 209 4.84 -7.64 15.17
C ASP A 209 3.80 -6.50 15.14
N TYR A 210 3.75 -5.72 14.05
CA TYR A 210 2.93 -4.50 13.99
C TYR A 210 1.94 -4.46 12.83
N GLU A 211 2.27 -5.03 11.67
CA GLU A 211 1.37 -5.01 10.53
C GLU A 211 0.35 -6.16 10.62
N PRO A 212 -0.88 -5.98 10.10
CA PRO A 212 -1.94 -6.97 10.27
C PRO A 212 -1.61 -8.27 9.53
N ILE A 213 -1.60 -9.39 10.25
CA ILE A 213 -1.23 -10.70 9.72
C ILE A 213 -2.11 -11.12 8.53
N TRP A 214 -3.39 -10.73 8.53
CA TRP A 214 -4.31 -11.02 7.43
C TRP A 214 -3.98 -10.28 6.14
N ALA A 215 -3.20 -9.20 6.20
CA ALA A 215 -2.68 -8.50 5.02
C ALA A 215 -1.36 -9.11 4.50
N LEU A 216 -0.79 -10.08 5.21
CA LEU A 216 0.48 -10.73 4.87
C LEU A 216 0.29 -12.18 4.43
N ASP A 217 -0.55 -12.95 5.15
CA ASP A 217 -0.64 -14.41 5.03
C ASP A 217 -1.37 -14.86 3.76
N GLY A 218 -0.59 -15.25 2.76
CA GLY A 218 -1.06 -15.84 1.50
C GLY A 218 -1.36 -17.35 1.56
N GLY A 219 -1.27 -17.97 2.75
CA GLY A 219 -1.46 -19.39 2.94
C GLY A 219 -0.17 -20.21 2.80
N LYS A 220 -0.30 -21.54 2.76
CA LYS A 220 0.84 -22.45 2.81
C LYS A 220 1.88 -22.22 1.69
N ASP A 221 1.41 -21.95 0.48
CA ASP A 221 2.22 -21.73 -0.73
C ASP A 221 2.30 -20.24 -1.14
N GLY A 222 1.62 -19.33 -0.42
CA GLY A 222 1.52 -17.92 -0.76
C GLY A 222 0.60 -17.61 -1.95
N LEU A 223 -0.08 -18.62 -2.51
CA LEU A 223 -0.84 -18.50 -3.77
C LEU A 223 -2.36 -18.55 -3.57
N ARG A 224 -2.82 -18.62 -2.33
CA ARG A 224 -4.24 -18.78 -1.99
C ARG A 224 -5.14 -17.72 -2.64
N PHE A 225 -4.74 -16.45 -2.55
CA PHE A 225 -5.54 -15.35 -3.05
C PHE A 225 -5.55 -15.30 -4.58
N TYR A 226 -4.43 -15.52 -5.24
CA TYR A 226 -4.38 -15.57 -6.71
C TYR A 226 -5.33 -16.62 -7.27
N LYS A 227 -5.28 -17.87 -6.73
CA LYS A 227 -6.18 -18.95 -7.09
C LYS A 227 -7.64 -18.57 -6.94
N ALA A 228 -7.99 -17.95 -5.82
CA ALA A 228 -9.36 -17.58 -5.51
C ALA A 228 -9.85 -16.41 -6.39
N ILE A 229 -9.05 -15.36 -6.55
CA ILE A 229 -9.41 -14.20 -7.37
C ILE A 229 -9.58 -14.62 -8.84
N ILE A 230 -8.67 -15.40 -9.38
CA ILE A 230 -8.80 -15.94 -10.75
C ILE A 230 -10.09 -16.76 -10.89
N LYS A 231 -10.40 -17.61 -9.91
CA LYS A 231 -11.58 -18.47 -9.95
C LYS A 231 -12.90 -17.69 -9.87
N TYR A 232 -13.00 -16.73 -8.98
CA TYR A 232 -14.28 -16.13 -8.63
C TYR A 232 -14.50 -14.76 -9.28
N TRP A 233 -13.46 -13.98 -9.53
CA TRP A 233 -13.58 -12.58 -9.95
C TRP A 233 -13.27 -12.35 -11.43
N LYS A 234 -12.63 -13.30 -12.13
CA LYS A 234 -12.36 -13.23 -13.56
C LYS A 234 -13.60 -12.90 -14.39
N SER A 235 -14.75 -13.49 -14.03
CA SER A 235 -16.01 -13.29 -14.75
C SER A 235 -16.55 -11.86 -14.73
N LEU A 236 -15.99 -11.00 -13.88
CA LEU A 236 -16.33 -9.59 -13.84
C LEU A 236 -15.46 -8.74 -14.80
N LEU A 237 -14.47 -9.32 -15.45
CA LEU A 237 -13.73 -8.62 -16.49
C LEU A 237 -14.58 -8.46 -17.75
N ARG A 238 -14.53 -7.26 -18.33
CA ARG A 238 -15.07 -6.98 -19.66
C ARG A 238 -14.22 -7.66 -20.74
N PRO A 239 -14.73 -7.86 -21.96
CA PRO A 239 -13.89 -8.23 -23.09
C PRO A 239 -12.68 -7.29 -23.20
N GLU A 240 -11.50 -7.85 -23.51
CA GLU A 240 -10.21 -7.15 -23.53
C GLU A 240 -9.73 -6.61 -22.17
N GLY A 241 -10.44 -6.89 -21.09
CA GLY A 241 -10.07 -6.49 -19.74
C GLY A 241 -8.83 -7.19 -19.22
N ALA A 242 -8.25 -6.66 -18.16
CA ALA A 242 -7.04 -7.19 -17.54
C ALA A 242 -7.20 -7.48 -16.04
N LEU A 243 -6.57 -8.56 -15.59
CA LEU A 243 -6.35 -8.88 -14.18
C LEU A 243 -4.88 -8.64 -13.87
N ILE A 244 -4.61 -7.77 -12.90
CA ILE A 244 -3.26 -7.31 -12.58
C ILE A 244 -2.99 -7.61 -11.11
N PHE A 245 -1.92 -8.37 -10.86
CA PHE A 245 -1.50 -8.73 -9.51
C PHE A 245 -0.13 -8.16 -9.17
N GLU A 246 0.03 -7.63 -7.96
CA GLU A 246 1.34 -7.63 -7.32
C GLU A 246 1.67 -9.05 -6.86
N VAL A 247 2.93 -9.45 -6.99
CA VAL A 247 3.40 -10.79 -6.62
C VAL A 247 4.64 -10.70 -5.73
N GLY A 248 4.78 -11.69 -4.86
CA GLY A 248 6.01 -11.91 -4.10
C GLY A 248 7.16 -12.32 -5.01
N GLU A 249 8.38 -12.21 -4.49
CA GLU A 249 9.57 -12.66 -5.17
C GLU A 249 9.45 -14.14 -5.55
N ASN A 250 9.78 -14.49 -6.81
CA ASN A 250 9.69 -15.84 -7.38
C ASN A 250 8.27 -16.42 -7.51
N GLN A 251 7.20 -15.59 -7.49
CA GLN A 251 5.83 -16.07 -7.71
C GLN A 251 5.28 -15.73 -9.11
N ALA A 252 6.00 -14.94 -9.92
CA ALA A 252 5.50 -14.44 -11.19
C ALA A 252 5.14 -15.56 -12.18
N ASP A 253 6.00 -16.56 -12.32
CA ASP A 253 5.79 -17.69 -13.22
C ASP A 253 4.55 -18.53 -12.78
N ASP A 254 4.44 -18.86 -11.50
CA ASP A 254 3.30 -19.60 -10.96
C ASP A 254 1.99 -18.87 -11.23
N VAL A 255 1.95 -17.54 -11.04
CA VAL A 255 0.75 -16.73 -11.26
C VAL A 255 0.44 -16.61 -12.75
N CYS A 256 1.46 -16.47 -13.62
CA CYS A 256 1.29 -16.50 -15.07
C CYS A 256 0.67 -17.85 -15.53
N ASP A 257 1.21 -18.95 -15.05
CA ASP A 257 0.69 -20.29 -15.40
C ASP A 257 -0.77 -20.46 -14.99
N MET A 258 -1.14 -19.95 -13.79
CA MET A 258 -2.54 -19.96 -13.34
C MET A 258 -3.46 -19.14 -14.24
N LEU A 259 -3.03 -17.97 -14.69
CA LEU A 259 -3.79 -17.11 -15.59
C LEU A 259 -3.98 -17.80 -16.96
N MET A 260 -2.90 -18.34 -17.54
CA MET A 260 -2.97 -19.04 -18.81
C MET A 260 -3.86 -20.28 -18.73
N ALA A 261 -3.75 -21.08 -17.65
CA ALA A 261 -4.62 -22.22 -17.40
C ALA A 261 -6.09 -21.84 -17.21
N ALA A 262 -6.35 -20.64 -16.70
CA ALA A 262 -7.70 -20.09 -16.58
C ALA A 262 -8.25 -19.48 -17.89
N GLY A 263 -7.49 -19.54 -19.01
CA GLY A 263 -7.92 -19.08 -20.32
C GLY A 263 -7.78 -17.57 -20.53
N PHE A 264 -6.79 -16.94 -19.92
CA PHE A 264 -6.33 -15.63 -20.35
C PHE A 264 -5.54 -15.77 -21.67
N ALA A 265 -5.70 -14.80 -22.57
CA ALA A 265 -5.06 -14.83 -23.89
C ALA A 265 -3.55 -14.54 -23.81
N SER A 266 -3.11 -13.78 -22.81
CA SER A 266 -1.69 -13.46 -22.61
C SER A 266 -1.39 -13.18 -21.14
N CYS A 267 -0.11 -13.37 -20.78
CA CYS A 267 0.45 -12.96 -19.50
C CYS A 267 1.74 -12.16 -19.74
N ALA A 268 1.90 -11.05 -19.04
CA ALA A 268 3.10 -10.22 -19.06
C ALA A 268 3.56 -9.91 -17.64
N VAL A 269 4.88 -9.80 -17.44
CA VAL A 269 5.49 -9.48 -16.15
C VAL A 269 6.13 -8.11 -16.19
N ARG A 270 6.04 -7.35 -15.11
CA ARG A 270 6.74 -6.08 -14.90
C ARG A 270 7.65 -6.18 -13.68
N LYS A 271 8.82 -5.58 -13.81
CA LYS A 271 9.82 -5.50 -12.74
C LYS A 271 9.72 -4.15 -12.04
N ASP A 272 9.97 -4.17 -10.74
CA ASP A 272 10.11 -2.94 -9.95
C ASP A 272 11.42 -2.21 -10.28
N ALA A 273 11.65 -1.06 -9.63
CA ALA A 273 12.84 -0.23 -9.83
C ALA A 273 14.16 -0.94 -9.46
N ARG A 274 14.10 -2.03 -8.68
CA ARG A 274 15.24 -2.87 -8.30
C ARG A 274 15.46 -4.04 -9.25
N GLY A 275 14.60 -4.19 -10.27
CA GLY A 275 14.67 -5.28 -11.25
C GLY A 275 14.03 -6.60 -10.78
N VAL A 276 13.31 -6.61 -9.66
CA VAL A 276 12.57 -7.77 -9.15
C VAL A 276 11.22 -7.85 -9.85
N GLU A 277 10.82 -9.05 -10.29
CA GLU A 277 9.50 -9.31 -10.86
C GLU A 277 8.41 -9.06 -9.81
N ARG A 278 7.57 -8.07 -10.06
CA ARG A 278 6.67 -7.55 -9.05
C ARG A 278 5.21 -7.51 -9.48
N VAL A 279 4.94 -7.41 -10.77
CA VAL A 279 3.58 -7.30 -11.27
C VAL A 279 3.35 -8.27 -12.42
N VAL A 280 2.23 -8.99 -12.36
CA VAL A 280 1.75 -9.91 -13.40
C VAL A 280 0.46 -9.37 -13.99
N ILE A 281 0.37 -9.30 -15.33
CA ILE A 281 -0.75 -8.76 -16.09
C ILE A 281 -1.32 -9.87 -16.97
N GLY A 282 -2.51 -10.37 -16.66
CA GLY A 282 -3.28 -11.27 -17.51
C GLY A 282 -4.31 -10.50 -18.33
N ARG A 283 -4.40 -10.72 -19.63
CA ARG A 283 -5.43 -10.14 -20.54
C ARG A 283 -6.37 -11.22 -21.03
N ILE A 284 -7.68 -10.92 -21.06
CA ILE A 284 -8.70 -11.80 -21.67
C ILE A 284 -8.70 -11.66 -23.18
#